data_b371d6e950ac458ce0a025364803ef5c
#
_entry.id   b371d6e950ac458ce0a025364803ef5c
#
_cell.length_a   1.000
_cell.length_b   1.000
_cell.length_c   1.000
_cell.angle_alpha   90.00
_cell.angle_beta   90.00
_cell.angle_gamma   90.00
#
_symmetry.space_group_name_H-M   'P 1'
#
loop_
_entity.id
_entity.type
_entity.pdbx_description
1 polymer ?
#
loop_
_entity_poly.entity_id
_entity_poly.type
_entity_poly.pdbx_seq_one_letter_code
_entity_poly.pdbx_strand_id
1 'polypeptide(L)'
;MSNNCLYIIIPAYNEEANIRNVIHDWYPIVDKIGTDSRLLIVDDGSKDHTYSIIQSEIDTHPQLEVVTKENGGHGSSILFGYKKALSASAGYIFQTDS
;
A
#
# COMPACT_ATOMS: atom_id res chain seq x y z
N MET A 1 -8.72 23.89 -7.73
CA MET A 1 -7.60 22.98 -7.96
C MET A 1 -8.07 21.54 -7.86
N SER A 2 -7.87 20.76 -8.88
CA SER A 2 -8.25 19.36 -8.84
C SER A 2 -7.23 18.56 -8.03
N ASN A 3 -7.70 17.62 -7.26
CA ASN A 3 -6.85 16.71 -6.51
C ASN A 3 -6.86 15.34 -7.21
N ASN A 4 -5.77 15.04 -7.92
CA ASN A 4 -5.59 13.77 -8.63
C ASN A 4 -4.79 12.75 -7.82
N CYS A 5 -4.56 13.03 -6.55
CA CYS A 5 -3.83 12.13 -5.68
C CYS A 5 -4.60 10.81 -5.50
N LEU A 6 -4.01 9.72 -5.94
CA LEU A 6 -4.58 8.39 -5.82
C LEU A 6 -3.83 7.59 -4.76
N TYR A 7 -4.57 7.01 -3.84
CA TYR A 7 -4.03 6.00 -2.94
C TYR A 7 -4.58 4.64 -3.34
N ILE A 8 -3.68 3.72 -3.67
CA ILE A 8 -4.04 2.31 -3.85
C ILE A 8 -3.72 1.59 -2.55
N ILE A 9 -4.71 0.99 -1.93
CA ILE A 9 -4.57 0.32 -0.64
C ILE A 9 -4.62 -1.19 -0.84
N ILE A 10 -3.57 -1.88 -0.39
CA ILE A 10 -3.47 -3.33 -0.49
C ILE A 10 -3.17 -3.90 0.89
N PRO A 11 -4.11 -4.63 1.49
CA PRO A 11 -3.81 -5.36 2.73
C PRO A 11 -2.96 -6.59 2.40
N ALA A 12 -1.99 -6.89 3.24
CA ALA A 12 -1.11 -8.04 3.04
C ALA A 12 -0.89 -8.79 4.35
N TYR A 13 -0.92 -10.10 4.30
CA TYR A 13 -0.64 -10.95 5.43
C TYR A 13 0.06 -12.22 4.94
N ASN A 14 1.31 -12.43 5.37
CA ASN A 14 2.10 -13.60 4.98
C ASN A 14 2.17 -13.81 3.47
N GLU A 15 2.53 -12.76 2.75
CA GLU A 15 2.58 -12.72 1.28
C GLU A 15 4.01 -12.70 0.73
N GLU A 16 5.01 -13.16 1.49
CA GLU A 16 6.41 -13.04 1.07
C GLU A 16 6.70 -13.65 -0.30
N ALA A 17 5.99 -14.73 -0.66
CA ALA A 17 6.20 -15.38 -1.95
C ALA A 17 5.70 -14.56 -3.15
N ASN A 18 4.78 -13.63 -2.94
CA ASN A 18 4.10 -12.92 -4.03
C ASN A 18 4.15 -11.40 -3.92
N ILE A 19 4.58 -10.85 -2.81
CA ILE A 19 4.45 -9.40 -2.56
C ILE A 19 5.24 -8.55 -3.57
N ARG A 20 6.38 -9.01 -4.04
CA ARG A 20 7.14 -8.28 -5.08
C ARG A 20 6.35 -8.18 -6.38
N ASN A 21 5.66 -9.23 -6.77
CA ASN A 21 4.82 -9.23 -7.96
C ASN A 21 3.66 -8.26 -7.81
N VAL A 22 3.07 -8.20 -6.64
CA VAL A 22 1.97 -7.26 -6.32
C VAL A 22 2.47 -5.82 -6.49
N ILE A 23 3.63 -5.50 -5.96
CA ILE A 23 4.23 -4.17 -6.09
C ILE A 23 4.46 -3.84 -7.56
N HIS A 24 5.07 -4.75 -8.31
CA HIS A 24 5.39 -4.53 -9.73
C HIS A 24 4.14 -4.38 -10.59
N ASP A 25 3.03 -5.02 -10.21
CA ASP A 25 1.78 -4.94 -10.96
C ASP A 25 1.06 -3.60 -10.74
N TRP A 26 1.12 -3.07 -9.52
CA TRP A 26 0.32 -1.89 -9.15
C TRP A 26 1.10 -0.58 -9.10
N TYR A 27 2.39 -0.64 -8.83
CA TYR A 27 3.22 0.58 -8.70
C TYR A 27 3.21 1.46 -9.95
N PRO A 28 3.26 0.92 -11.18
CA PRO A 28 3.25 1.76 -12.38
C PRO A 28 2.04 2.68 -12.47
N ILE A 29 0.92 2.33 -11.85
CA ILE A 29 -0.29 3.14 -11.87
C ILE A 29 -0.09 4.42 -11.07
N VAL A 30 0.41 4.33 -9.84
CA VAL A 30 0.66 5.52 -9.02
C VAL A 30 1.80 6.38 -9.58
N ASP A 31 2.79 5.73 -10.16
CA ASP A 31 3.91 6.43 -10.81
C ASP A 31 3.41 7.27 -11.98
N LYS A 32 2.45 6.77 -12.73
CA LYS A 32 1.90 7.45 -13.90
C LYS A 32 0.93 8.58 -13.55
N ILE A 33 0.17 8.44 -12.47
CA ILE A 33 -0.85 9.41 -12.09
C ILE A 33 -0.22 10.69 -11.53
N GLY A 34 0.80 10.58 -10.71
CA GLY A 34 1.44 11.76 -10.18
C GLY A 34 2.25 11.49 -8.92
N THR A 35 3.13 12.41 -8.59
CA THR A 35 4.09 12.23 -7.51
C THR A 35 3.46 12.16 -6.12
N ASP A 36 2.24 12.67 -5.95
CA ASP A 36 1.52 12.62 -4.68
C ASP A 36 0.80 11.31 -4.45
N SER A 37 0.60 10.53 -5.52
CA SER A 37 -0.09 9.25 -5.42
C SER A 37 0.80 8.22 -4.72
N ARG A 38 0.17 7.27 -4.04
CA ARG A 38 0.89 6.26 -3.26
C ARG A 38 0.29 4.88 -3.46
N LEU A 39 1.19 3.90 -3.48
CA LEU A 39 0.82 2.51 -3.30
C LEU A 39 1.04 2.20 -1.82
N LEU A 40 -0.02 2.09 -1.06
CA LEU A 40 0.03 1.85 0.38
C LEU A 40 -0.28 0.39 0.67
N ILE A 41 0.70 -0.33 1.18
CA ILE A 41 0.52 -1.70 1.62
C ILE A 41 0.37 -1.70 3.13
N VAL A 42 -0.72 -2.27 3.60
CA VAL A 42 -0.98 -2.41 5.03
C VAL A 42 -0.63 -3.84 5.43
N ASP A 43 0.50 -4.00 6.10
CA ASP A 43 0.95 -5.29 6.59
C ASP A 43 0.18 -5.62 7.87
N ASP A 44 -0.65 -6.63 7.83
CA ASP A 44 -1.54 -7.03 8.92
C ASP A 44 -0.84 -7.99 9.91
N GLY A 45 0.32 -7.58 10.35
CA GLY A 45 1.07 -8.36 11.35
C GLY A 45 1.68 -9.64 10.79
N SER A 46 2.21 -9.60 9.56
CA SER A 46 2.84 -10.78 8.96
C SER A 46 3.95 -11.35 9.83
N LYS A 47 4.01 -12.66 9.89
CA LYS A 47 5.01 -13.40 10.66
C LYS A 47 6.19 -13.85 9.78
N ASP A 48 6.06 -13.71 8.48
CA ASP A 48 7.10 -14.01 7.51
C ASP A 48 7.87 -12.74 7.14
N HIS A 49 8.56 -12.75 6.00
CA HIS A 49 9.39 -11.63 5.53
C HIS A 49 8.64 -10.61 4.69
N THR A 50 7.30 -10.62 4.68
CA THR A 50 6.48 -9.70 3.88
C THR A 50 6.88 -8.25 4.12
N TYR A 51 6.90 -7.82 5.37
CA TYR A 51 7.21 -6.43 5.71
C TYR A 51 8.61 -6.03 5.28
N SER A 52 9.62 -6.86 5.57
CA SER A 52 11.01 -6.56 5.21
C SER A 52 11.23 -6.53 3.70
N ILE A 53 10.52 -7.36 2.94
CA ILE A 53 10.57 -7.34 1.48
C ILE A 53 10.01 -6.02 0.95
N ILE A 54 8.88 -5.56 1.46
CA ILE A 54 8.30 -4.29 1.04
C ILE A 54 9.25 -3.14 1.37
N GLN A 55 9.82 -3.13 2.56
CA GLN A 55 10.79 -2.10 2.95
C GLN A 55 11.99 -2.06 2.01
N SER A 56 12.46 -3.21 1.55
CA SER A 56 13.58 -3.27 0.62
C SER A 56 13.28 -2.65 -0.74
N GLU A 57 12.01 -2.55 -1.12
CA GLU A 57 11.57 -1.97 -2.39
C GLU A 57 11.35 -0.46 -2.32
N ILE A 58 11.27 0.11 -1.13
CA ILE A 58 10.93 1.55 -0.96
C ILE A 58 11.99 2.47 -1.56
N ASP A 59 13.27 2.12 -1.44
CA ASP A 59 14.36 2.97 -1.95
C ASP A 59 14.29 3.18 -3.46
N THR A 60 13.80 2.19 -4.20
CA THR A 60 13.66 2.26 -5.66
C THR A 60 12.23 2.60 -6.10
N HIS A 61 11.30 2.73 -5.16
CA HIS A 61 9.89 3.02 -5.43
C HIS A 61 9.41 4.12 -4.48
N PRO A 62 9.74 5.39 -4.75
CA PRO A 62 9.46 6.49 -3.79
C PRO A 62 7.99 6.70 -3.47
N GLN A 63 7.08 6.19 -4.31
CA GLN A 63 5.64 6.30 -4.07
C GLN A 63 5.05 5.06 -3.38
N LEU A 64 5.91 4.12 -2.96
CA LEU A 64 5.51 2.97 -2.18
C LEU A 64 5.58 3.30 -0.69
N GLU A 65 4.49 3.05 0.01
CA GLU A 65 4.44 3.17 1.47
C GLU A 65 4.04 1.84 2.08
N VAL A 66 4.60 1.53 3.24
CA VAL A 66 4.19 0.37 4.01
C VAL A 66 3.94 0.79 5.45
N VAL A 67 2.86 0.27 6.01
CA VAL A 67 2.58 0.39 7.43
C VAL A 67 2.32 -1.01 7.98
N THR A 68 2.74 -1.26 9.20
CA THR A 68 2.46 -2.52 9.86
C THR A 68 1.54 -2.28 11.04
N LYS A 69 0.72 -3.25 11.36
CA LYS A 69 -0.19 -3.19 12.50
C LYS A 69 -0.35 -4.58 13.09
N GLU A 70 -0.88 -4.67 14.28
CA GLU A 70 -1.24 -5.97 14.85
C GLU A 70 -2.26 -6.66 13.96
N ASN A 71 -2.16 -7.97 13.86
CA ASN A 71 -3.11 -8.76 13.07
C ASN A 71 -4.53 -8.52 13.58
N GLY A 72 -5.37 -7.97 12.73
CA GLY A 72 -6.77 -7.65 13.04
C GLY A 72 -7.71 -8.10 11.94
N GLY A 73 -7.16 -8.69 10.88
CA GLY A 73 -7.93 -9.19 9.76
C GLY A 73 -8.03 -8.20 8.61
N HIS A 74 -8.57 -8.69 7.50
CA HIS A 74 -8.66 -7.99 6.24
C HIS A 74 -9.40 -6.65 6.33
N GLY A 75 -10.60 -6.66 6.94
CA GLY A 75 -11.41 -5.45 7.08
C GLY A 75 -10.74 -4.38 7.93
N SER A 76 -10.04 -4.78 8.99
CA SER A 76 -9.28 -3.89 9.85
C SER A 76 -8.15 -3.21 9.07
N SER A 77 -7.45 -3.95 8.23
CA SER A 77 -6.36 -3.43 7.40
C SER A 77 -6.87 -2.44 6.37
N ILE A 78 -7.99 -2.73 5.72
CA ILE A 78 -8.61 -1.83 4.76
C ILE A 78 -9.02 -0.52 5.43
N LEU A 79 -9.68 -0.60 6.60
CA LEU A 79 -10.09 0.60 7.34
C LEU A 79 -8.87 1.44 7.75
N PHE A 80 -7.80 0.79 8.19
CA PHE A 80 -6.56 1.47 8.55
C PHE A 80 -5.99 2.23 7.34
N GLY A 81 -5.98 1.57 6.18
CA GLY A 81 -5.51 2.18 4.93
C GLY A 81 -6.35 3.37 4.50
N TYR A 82 -7.67 3.27 4.60
CA TYR A 82 -8.58 4.39 4.29
C TYR A 82 -8.32 5.59 5.19
N LYS A 83 -8.16 5.37 6.48
CA LYS A 83 -7.88 6.46 7.43
C LYS A 83 -6.56 7.15 7.09
N LYS A 84 -5.56 6.39 6.70
CA LYS A 84 -4.26 6.93 6.30
C LYS A 84 -4.39 7.77 5.02
N ALA A 85 -5.10 7.27 4.03
CA ALA A 85 -5.32 7.98 2.78
C ALA A 85 -6.11 9.27 2.98
N LEU A 86 -7.13 9.25 3.82
CA LEU A 86 -7.91 10.44 4.15
C LEU A 86 -7.05 11.48 4.88
N SER A 87 -6.19 11.05 5.80
CA SER A 87 -5.27 11.93 6.51
C SER A 87 -4.26 12.58 5.57
N ALA A 88 -3.91 11.91 4.46
CA ALA A 88 -3.04 12.45 3.41
C ALA A 88 -3.78 13.27 2.37
N SER A 89 -5.08 13.51 2.56
CA SER A 89 -5.93 14.28 1.63
C SER A 89 -6.00 13.67 0.22
N ALA A 90 -6.06 12.35 0.13
CA ALA A 90 -6.20 11.67 -1.15
C ALA A 90 -7.49 12.09 -1.86
N GLY A 91 -7.42 12.36 -3.15
CA GLY A 91 -8.57 12.67 -3.98
C GLY A 91 -9.34 11.42 -4.39
N TYR A 92 -8.62 10.31 -4.55
CA TYR A 92 -9.18 9.01 -4.94
C TYR A 92 -8.56 7.91 -4.11
N ILE A 93 -9.36 6.93 -3.75
CA ILE A 93 -8.91 5.76 -3.00
C ILE A 93 -9.40 4.51 -3.73
N PHE A 94 -8.48 3.63 -4.07
CA PHE A 94 -8.78 2.35 -4.69
C PHE A 94 -8.22 1.24 -3.81
N GLN A 95 -9.04 0.25 -3.51
CA GLN A 95 -8.63 -0.86 -2.68
C GLN A 95 -8.66 -2.16 -3.50
N THR A 96 -7.62 -2.97 -3.36
CA THR A 96 -7.54 -4.25 -4.01
C THR A 96 -6.86 -5.26 -3.08
N ASP A 97 -6.85 -6.51 -3.47
CA ASP A 97 -6.23 -7.59 -2.69
C ASP A 97 -4.82 -7.91 -3.20
N SER A 98 -4.00 -8.42 -2.33
CA SER A 98 -2.67 -8.90 -2.69
C SER A 98 -2.70 -10.27 -3.37
#